data_2ed1e0393d9daa9cc8997c9283158d5c
#
_entry.id   2ed1e0393d9daa9cc8997c9283158d5c
#
_cell.length_a   1.000
_cell.length_b   1.000
_cell.length_c   1.000
_cell.angle_alpha   90.00
_cell.angle_beta   90.00
_cell.angle_gamma   90.00
#
_symmetry.space_group_name_H-M   'P 1'
#
loop_
_entity.id
_entity.type
_entity.pdbx_description
1 polymer ?
#
loop_
_entity_poly.entity_id
_entity_poly.type
_entity_poly.pdbx_seq_one_letter_code
_entity_poly.pdbx_strand_id
1 'polypeptide(L)' 'MKKYIIRYIDKSGDTSSVWVEANSKEEAKREVKREYWDIKEIINCREA' A
#
# COMPACT_ATOMS: atom_id res chain seq x y z
N MET A 1 8.88 -7.37 12.29
CA MET A 1 8.04 -6.59 11.36
C MET A 1 6.74 -7.32 11.07
N LYS A 2 5.69 -6.57 10.80
CA LYS A 2 4.38 -7.12 10.48
C LYS A 2 4.14 -7.03 8.98
N LYS A 3 3.29 -7.91 8.48
CA LYS A 3 2.91 -7.88 7.07
C LYS A 3 1.59 -7.15 6.92
N TYR A 4 1.52 -6.27 5.94
CA TYR A 4 0.30 -5.50 5.66
C TYR A 4 -0.09 -5.70 4.21
N ILE A 5 -1.41 -5.69 3.99
CA ILE A 5 -1.97 -5.71 2.65
C ILE A 5 -2.54 -4.33 2.37
N ILE A 6 -2.05 -3.70 1.33
CA ILE A 6 -2.49 -2.36 0.96
C ILE A 6 -3.22 -2.42 -0.37
N ARG A 7 -4.46 -1.97 -0.36
CA ARG A 7 -5.25 -1.84 -1.59
C ARG A 7 -5.18 -0.40 -2.06
N TYR A 8 -4.98 -0.24 -3.33
CA TYR A 8 -4.82 1.10 -3.89
C TYR A 8 -5.40 1.16 -5.30
N ILE A 9 -5.67 2.38 -5.74
CA ILE A 9 -6.05 2.66 -7.12
C ILE A 9 -4.84 3.26 -7.80
N ASP A 10 -4.45 2.68 -8.94
CA ASP A 10 -3.33 3.21 -9.68
C ASP A 10 -3.76 4.35 -10.61
N LYS A 11 -2.81 4.93 -11.32
CA LYS A 11 -3.09 6.08 -12.19
C LYS A 11 -3.96 5.73 -13.39
N SER A 12 -4.04 4.46 -13.75
CA SER A 12 -4.94 4.03 -14.82
C SER A 12 -6.35 3.81 -14.33
N GLY A 13 -6.59 3.87 -13.02
CA GLY A 13 -7.90 3.68 -12.45
C GLY A 13 -8.20 2.25 -12.02
N ASP A 14 -7.22 1.36 -12.11
CA ASP A 14 -7.38 -0.02 -11.70
C ASP A 14 -7.09 -0.19 -10.23
N THR A 15 -7.83 -1.11 -9.59
CA THR A 15 -7.59 -1.45 -8.19
C THR A 15 -6.59 -2.59 -8.12
N SER A 16 -5.59 -2.43 -7.29
CA SER A 16 -4.57 -3.46 -7.06
C SER A 16 -4.27 -3.58 -5.59
N SER A 17 -3.55 -4.62 -5.22
CA SER A 17 -3.12 -4.79 -3.84
C SER A 17 -1.66 -5.22 -3.82
N VAL A 18 -1.00 -4.90 -2.71
CA VAL A 18 0.42 -5.21 -2.54
C VAL A 18 0.66 -5.58 -1.09
N TRP A 19 1.59 -6.51 -0.90
CA TRP A 19 2.05 -6.92 0.42
C TRP A 19 3.31 -6.14 0.76
N VAL A 20 3.38 -5.66 2.00
CA VAL A 20 4.54 -4.91 2.45
C VAL A 20 4.80 -5.25 3.92
N GLU A 21 6.07 -5.31 4.28
CA GLU A 21 6.47 -5.51 5.67
C GLU A 21 6.85 -4.18 6.28
N ALA A 22 6.29 -3.89 7.44
CA ALA A 22 6.53 -2.63 8.14
C ALA A 22 6.20 -2.77 9.62
N ASN A 23 6.55 -1.78 10.40
CA ASN A 23 6.28 -1.78 11.83
C ASN A 23 4.90 -1.24 12.18
N SER A 24 4.28 -0.50 11.28
CA SER A 24 2.97 0.09 11.51
C SER A 24 2.28 0.32 10.17
N LYS A 25 0.96 0.59 10.24
CA LYS A 25 0.18 0.89 9.05
C LYS A 25 0.69 2.14 8.33
N GLU A 26 1.04 3.14 9.10
CA GLU A 26 1.55 4.39 8.53
C GLU A 26 2.88 4.18 7.81
N GLU A 27 3.74 3.38 8.41
CA GLU A 27 5.00 3.05 7.78
C GLU A 27 4.78 2.23 6.51
N ALA A 28 3.83 1.29 6.54
CA ALA A 28 3.49 0.49 5.37
C ALA A 28 3.02 1.37 4.22
N LYS A 29 2.14 2.30 4.49
CA LYS A 29 1.64 3.23 3.48
C LYS A 29 2.75 4.09 2.90
N ARG A 30 3.65 4.54 3.73
CA ARG A 30 4.78 5.36 3.31
C ARG A 30 5.71 4.56 2.40
N GLU A 31 5.98 3.32 2.77
CA GLU A 31 6.84 2.46 1.96
C GLU A 31 6.24 2.19 0.58
N VAL A 32 4.94 1.93 0.54
CA VAL A 32 4.25 1.68 -0.72
C VAL A 32 4.27 2.91 -1.61
N LYS A 33 4.01 4.07 -1.06
CA LYS A 33 4.04 5.31 -1.84
C LYS A 33 5.43 5.61 -2.39
N ARG A 34 6.46 5.21 -1.67
CA ARG A 34 7.83 5.41 -2.11
C ARG A 34 8.23 4.44 -3.21
N GLU A 35 7.79 3.18 -3.10
CA GLU A 35 8.17 2.12 -4.03
C GLU A 35 7.32 2.11 -5.30
N TYR A 36 6.06 2.48 -5.19
CA TYR A 36 5.10 2.41 -6.29
C TYR A 36 4.65 3.81 -6.67
N TRP A 37 5.32 4.38 -7.65
CA TRP A 37 5.08 5.77 -8.07
C TRP A 37 3.75 5.95 -8.80
N ASP A 38 3.15 4.87 -9.29
CA ASP A 38 1.90 4.92 -10.03
C ASP A 38 0.64 4.86 -9.17
N ILE A 39 0.80 4.94 -7.85
CA ILE A 39 -0.33 4.96 -6.94
C ILE A 39 -1.05 6.30 -7.00
N LYS A 40 -2.34 6.25 -7.29
CA LYS A 40 -3.18 7.44 -7.25
C LYS A 40 -3.76 7.64 -5.86
N GLU A 41 -4.28 6.57 -5.24
CA GLU A 41 -4.92 6.66 -3.94
C GLU A 41 -4.85 5.33 -3.22
N ILE A 42 -4.60 5.37 -1.92
CA ILE A 42 -4.65 4.17 -1.09
C ILE A 42 -6.06 4.05 -0.54
N ILE A 43 -6.71 2.91 -0.81
CA ILE A 43 -8.07 2.66 -0.37
C ILE A 43 -8.10 2.04 1.02
N ASN A 44 -7.25 1.07 1.27
CA ASN A 44 -7.28 0.29 2.49
C ASN A 44 -5.89 -0.20 2.85
N CYS A 45 -5.67 -0.38 4.13
CA CYS A 45 -4.42 -0.94 4.65
C CYS A 45 -4.77 -1.75 5.88
N ARG A 46 -4.43 -3.02 5.87
CA ARG A 46 -4.70 -3.86 7.03
C ARG A 46 -3.57 -4.85 7.24
N GLU A 47 -3.46 -5.32 8.47
CA GLU A 47 -2.47 -6.32 8.82
C GLU A 47 -2.90 -7.69 8.29
N ALA A 48 -1.98 -8.37 7.66
CA ALA A 48 -2.23 -9.69 7.11
C ALA A 48 -2.20 -10.76 8.19
#